data_94db0311b2417901a908c0e59d4219bb
#
_entry.id   94db0311b2417901a908c0e59d4219bb
#
_cell.length_a   1.000
_cell.length_b   1.000
_cell.length_c   1.000
_cell.angle_alpha   90.00
_cell.angle_beta   90.00
_cell.angle_gamma   90.00
#
_symmetry.space_group_name_H-M   'P 1'
#
loop_
_entity.id
_entity.type
_entity.pdbx_description
1 polymer ?
#
loop_
_entity_poly.entity_id
_entity_poly.type
_entity_poly.pdbx_seq_one_letter_code
_entity_poly.pdbx_strand_id
1 'polypeptide(L)'
;MPLDSDAFWETMRLLSDMEAKGESTQSLALSEPVNLKKINLRQIGYDVELFSEAFGIFNEFIYSQYEYRGKRNVYAPQNGDVVLDCGACFGGTSLYFADRVGATGKVISFEFFPDNITVFKENMRLNPQLSSHITLVPNPVWDDPGTWMSIEGKGPATQVYVKNPKEKRADSPDSWQVVSTSIDQTVADLKLKKVDYIKMDIEGAEMMALRGARNTIKKFRPTLALCVYHKLVDFYELPEFVNSLDSSYRFYFSHSTVHGDESVVFAIARDVAMPVEIESPIVIEAE
;
A
#
# COMPACT_ATOMS: atom_id res chain seq x y z
N MET A 1 -9.36 -12.42 -11.20
CA MET A 1 -9.46 -13.27 -12.40
C MET A 1 -8.11 -13.18 -13.08
N PRO A 2 -7.41 -14.27 -13.41
CA PRO A 2 -6.26 -14.11 -14.28
C PRO A 2 -6.81 -13.52 -15.56
N LEU A 3 -6.31 -12.35 -15.97
CA LEU A 3 -6.49 -11.89 -17.34
C LEU A 3 -6.04 -13.05 -18.21
N ASP A 4 -6.79 -13.40 -19.26
CA ASP A 4 -6.23 -14.33 -20.24
C ASP A 4 -4.94 -13.71 -20.78
N SER A 5 -4.07 -14.52 -21.35
CA SER A 5 -2.74 -14.09 -21.75
C SER A 5 -2.77 -12.91 -22.73
N ASP A 6 -3.79 -12.83 -23.57
CA ASP A 6 -3.90 -11.80 -24.59
C ASP A 6 -4.33 -10.46 -23.97
N ALA A 7 -5.35 -10.45 -23.10
CA ALA A 7 -5.77 -9.26 -22.36
C ALA A 7 -4.66 -8.71 -21.45
N PHE A 8 -3.88 -9.58 -20.81
CA PHE A 8 -2.70 -9.15 -20.04
C PHE A 8 -1.69 -8.44 -20.93
N TRP A 9 -1.33 -9.03 -22.06
CA TRP A 9 -0.31 -8.45 -22.95
C TRP A 9 -0.80 -7.18 -23.64
N GLU A 10 -2.08 -7.08 -23.98
CA GLU A 10 -2.68 -5.85 -24.52
C GLU A 10 -2.63 -4.73 -23.50
N THR A 11 -3.01 -5.01 -22.25
CA THR A 11 -2.93 -4.06 -21.15
C THR A 11 -1.50 -3.60 -20.90
N MET A 12 -0.55 -4.52 -20.83
CA MET A 12 0.86 -4.16 -20.63
C MET A 12 1.45 -3.34 -21.79
N ARG A 13 1.04 -3.61 -23.04
CA ARG A 13 1.42 -2.76 -24.18
C ARG A 13 0.88 -1.34 -24.03
N LEU A 14 -0.41 -1.19 -23.69
CA LEU A 14 -1.02 0.11 -23.47
C LEU A 14 -0.26 0.89 -22.38
N LEU A 15 -0.01 0.25 -21.24
CA LEU A 15 0.73 0.90 -20.14
C LEU A 15 2.16 1.26 -20.53
N SER A 16 2.86 0.39 -21.26
CA SER A 16 4.21 0.68 -21.75
C SER A 16 4.22 1.85 -22.75
N ASP A 17 3.20 1.96 -23.59
CA ASP A 17 3.04 3.09 -24.52
C ASP A 17 2.74 4.40 -23.77
N MET A 18 1.94 4.35 -22.70
CA MET A 18 1.67 5.51 -21.84
C MET A 18 2.94 5.93 -21.10
N GLU A 19 3.70 4.98 -20.55
CA GLU A 19 4.98 5.21 -19.89
C GLU A 19 6.01 5.84 -20.85
N ALA A 20 6.14 5.32 -22.06
CA ALA A 20 7.08 5.83 -23.07
C ALA A 20 6.81 7.28 -23.47
N LYS A 21 5.56 7.74 -23.37
CA LYS A 21 5.14 9.12 -23.67
C LYS A 21 5.23 10.05 -22.46
N GLY A 22 5.42 9.50 -21.25
CA GLY A 22 5.44 10.24 -20.01
C GLY A 22 6.70 11.09 -19.82
N GLU A 23 6.57 12.21 -19.11
CA GLU A 23 7.69 13.03 -18.68
C GLU A 23 8.50 12.32 -17.58
N SER A 24 9.82 12.50 -17.58
CA SER A 24 10.72 11.88 -16.61
C SER A 24 10.74 12.62 -15.27
N THR A 25 11.07 11.91 -14.17
CA THR A 25 11.34 12.47 -12.83
C THR A 25 12.63 13.30 -12.74
N GLN A 26 13.36 13.53 -13.83
CA GLN A 26 14.63 14.31 -13.81
C GLN A 26 14.48 15.72 -13.23
N SER A 27 13.25 16.25 -13.17
CA SER A 27 12.96 17.56 -12.56
C SER A 27 12.81 17.49 -11.03
N LEU A 28 12.73 16.31 -10.44
CA LEU A 28 12.59 16.13 -9.00
C LEU A 28 13.96 16.07 -8.33
N ALA A 29 14.09 16.72 -7.17
CA ALA A 29 15.31 16.72 -6.38
C ALA A 29 15.43 15.42 -5.57
N LEU A 30 15.77 14.32 -6.24
CA LEU A 30 15.98 13.01 -5.63
C LEU A 30 17.46 12.78 -5.35
N SER A 31 17.76 12.05 -4.27
CA SER A 31 19.14 11.65 -3.94
C SER A 31 19.70 10.63 -4.91
N GLU A 32 18.82 9.77 -5.45
CA GLU A 32 19.14 8.77 -6.48
C GLU A 32 18.15 8.89 -7.66
N PRO A 33 18.61 8.68 -8.90
CA PRO A 33 17.73 8.74 -10.05
C PRO A 33 16.73 7.55 -10.02
N VAL A 34 15.44 7.86 -10.01
CA VAL A 34 14.35 6.89 -10.17
C VAL A 34 13.78 7.03 -11.57
N ASN A 35 13.62 5.92 -12.28
CA ASN A 35 13.11 5.92 -13.65
C ASN A 35 11.57 5.87 -13.69
N LEU A 36 10.93 6.84 -13.06
CA LEU A 36 9.47 6.98 -13.12
C LEU A 36 9.08 7.94 -14.25
N LYS A 37 7.89 7.74 -14.77
CA LYS A 37 7.26 8.59 -15.78
C LYS A 37 5.97 9.18 -15.26
N LYS A 38 5.68 10.41 -15.64
CA LYS A 38 4.38 11.03 -15.38
C LYS A 38 3.36 10.47 -16.36
N ILE A 39 2.39 9.73 -15.85
CA ILE A 39 1.40 8.99 -16.64
C ILE A 39 0.01 9.45 -16.25
N ASN A 40 -0.84 9.70 -17.25
CA ASN A 40 -2.25 10.06 -17.05
C ASN A 40 -3.13 8.82 -17.24
N LEU A 41 -3.92 8.46 -16.24
CA LEU A 41 -4.69 7.23 -16.20
C LEU A 41 -6.11 7.34 -16.77
N ARG A 42 -6.49 8.47 -17.38
CA ARG A 42 -7.86 8.64 -17.92
C ARG A 42 -8.24 7.60 -18.96
N GLN A 43 -7.26 7.10 -19.73
CA GLN A 43 -7.51 6.06 -20.72
C GLN A 43 -7.91 4.71 -20.10
N ILE A 44 -7.60 4.49 -18.83
CA ILE A 44 -7.96 3.29 -18.07
C ILE A 44 -9.04 3.60 -17.01
N GLY A 45 -9.74 4.75 -17.12
CA GLY A 45 -10.92 5.07 -16.33
C GLY A 45 -10.67 5.83 -15.03
N TYR A 46 -9.44 6.25 -14.71
CA TYR A 46 -9.12 7.01 -13.50
C TYR A 46 -8.76 8.46 -13.83
N ASP A 47 -9.38 9.42 -13.13
CA ASP A 47 -8.96 10.84 -13.22
C ASP A 47 -7.75 11.10 -12.32
N VAL A 48 -6.66 10.40 -12.63
CA VAL A 48 -5.40 10.40 -11.88
C VAL A 48 -4.24 10.64 -12.85
N GLU A 49 -3.29 11.48 -12.44
CA GLU A 49 -2.00 11.65 -13.09
C GLU A 49 -0.90 11.47 -12.06
N LEU A 50 0.08 10.61 -12.31
CA LEU A 50 1.12 10.31 -11.32
C LEU A 50 2.46 9.94 -11.97
N PHE A 51 3.54 10.13 -11.23
CA PHE A 51 4.82 9.52 -11.53
C PHE A 51 4.81 8.07 -11.05
N SER A 52 4.90 7.13 -11.99
CA SER A 52 4.92 5.69 -11.76
C SER A 52 5.62 4.98 -12.90
N GLU A 53 5.64 3.67 -12.84
CA GLU A 53 6.03 2.75 -13.90
C GLU A 53 4.83 1.89 -14.33
N ALA A 54 4.89 1.32 -15.53
CA ALA A 54 3.79 0.54 -16.10
C ALA A 54 3.34 -0.61 -15.19
N PHE A 55 4.29 -1.32 -14.56
CA PHE A 55 4.00 -2.44 -13.68
C PHE A 55 3.31 -2.01 -12.37
N GLY A 56 3.74 -0.89 -11.78
CA GLY A 56 3.06 -0.33 -10.60
C GLY A 56 1.60 0.03 -10.91
N ILE A 57 1.36 0.70 -12.06
CA ILE A 57 -0.01 1.03 -12.49
C ILE A 57 -0.84 -0.24 -12.71
N PHE A 58 -0.25 -1.28 -13.33
CA PHE A 58 -0.95 -2.55 -13.53
C PHE A 58 -1.41 -3.14 -12.19
N ASN A 59 -0.50 -3.26 -11.23
CA ASN A 59 -0.80 -3.88 -9.93
C ASN A 59 -1.81 -3.06 -9.11
N GLU A 60 -1.64 -1.74 -9.07
CA GLU A 60 -2.43 -0.86 -8.21
C GLU A 60 -3.82 -0.56 -8.79
N PHE A 61 -3.91 -0.19 -10.08
CA PHE A 61 -5.14 0.33 -10.67
C PHE A 61 -5.91 -0.68 -11.53
N ILE A 62 -5.24 -1.61 -12.18
CA ILE A 62 -5.89 -2.57 -13.09
C ILE A 62 -6.15 -3.89 -12.39
N TYR A 63 -5.11 -4.52 -11.87
CA TYR A 63 -5.25 -5.77 -11.12
C TYR A 63 -5.88 -5.52 -9.74
N SER A 64 -5.62 -4.34 -9.15
CA SER A 64 -6.10 -3.95 -7.82
C SER A 64 -5.69 -4.98 -6.77
N GLN A 65 -4.38 -5.23 -6.65
CA GLN A 65 -3.82 -6.32 -5.85
C GLN A 65 -4.22 -6.30 -4.37
N TYR A 66 -4.60 -5.14 -3.86
CA TYR A 66 -5.09 -4.98 -2.49
C TYR A 66 -6.61 -5.07 -2.38
N GLU A 67 -7.28 -5.69 -3.36
CA GLU A 67 -8.67 -6.09 -3.29
C GLU A 67 -8.78 -7.61 -3.39
N TYR A 68 -9.48 -8.24 -2.47
CA TYR A 68 -9.80 -9.65 -2.65
C TYR A 68 -10.99 -9.81 -3.58
N ARG A 69 -10.81 -10.52 -4.68
CA ARG A 69 -11.84 -10.81 -5.68
C ARG A 69 -12.07 -12.33 -5.77
N GLY A 70 -12.89 -12.85 -4.86
CA GLY A 70 -13.30 -14.25 -4.89
C GLY A 70 -14.49 -14.49 -5.80
N LYS A 71 -14.83 -15.76 -6.02
CA LYS A 71 -15.96 -16.17 -6.90
C LYS A 71 -17.32 -15.58 -6.47
N ARG A 72 -17.49 -15.23 -5.21
CA ARG A 72 -18.78 -14.77 -4.64
C ARG A 72 -18.67 -13.46 -3.91
N ASN A 73 -17.49 -13.03 -3.56
CA ASN A 73 -17.26 -11.89 -2.67
C ASN A 73 -16.09 -11.06 -3.17
N VAL A 74 -16.25 -9.75 -3.13
CA VAL A 74 -15.16 -8.78 -3.26
C VAL A 74 -15.01 -8.07 -1.93
N TYR A 75 -13.78 -7.95 -1.45
CA TYR A 75 -13.45 -7.17 -0.28
C TYR A 75 -12.44 -6.11 -0.67
N ALA A 76 -12.93 -4.88 -0.68
CA ALA A 76 -12.20 -3.68 -1.10
C ALA A 76 -12.65 -2.51 -0.24
N PRO A 77 -11.87 -1.44 -0.14
CA PRO A 77 -12.31 -0.20 0.47
C PRO A 77 -13.60 0.33 -0.19
N GLN A 78 -14.52 0.83 0.62
CA GLN A 78 -15.82 1.34 0.20
C GLN A 78 -15.89 2.86 0.37
N ASN A 79 -16.86 3.49 -0.30
CA ASN A 79 -17.12 4.91 -0.13
C ASN A 79 -17.33 5.26 1.35
N GLY A 80 -16.61 6.27 1.83
CA GLY A 80 -16.63 6.71 3.22
C GLY A 80 -15.69 5.96 4.16
N ASP A 81 -14.96 4.93 3.70
CA ASP A 81 -14.03 4.18 4.55
C ASP A 81 -12.82 5.00 4.99
N VAL A 82 -12.24 4.60 6.12
CA VAL A 82 -10.94 5.06 6.59
C VAL A 82 -9.93 3.95 6.35
N VAL A 83 -8.99 4.21 5.46
CA VAL A 83 -7.93 3.28 5.03
C VAL A 83 -6.61 3.70 5.64
N LEU A 84 -5.85 2.72 6.15
CA LEU A 84 -4.44 2.88 6.52
C LEU A 84 -3.59 2.18 5.46
N ASP A 85 -2.77 2.96 4.75
CA ASP A 85 -1.87 2.51 3.69
C ASP A 85 -0.44 2.47 4.23
N CYS A 86 -0.03 1.34 4.79
CA CYS A 86 1.30 1.15 5.34
C CYS A 86 2.27 0.70 4.24
N GLY A 87 3.27 1.55 3.95
CA GLY A 87 4.17 1.40 2.80
C GLY A 87 3.59 2.05 1.55
N ALA A 88 3.30 3.35 1.63
CA ALA A 88 2.67 4.10 0.55
C ALA A 88 3.61 4.41 -0.64
N CYS A 89 4.90 4.20 -0.48
CA CYS A 89 5.92 4.41 -1.50
C CYS A 89 5.73 5.75 -2.23
N PHE A 90 5.52 5.75 -3.53
CA PHE A 90 5.28 6.94 -4.35
C PHE A 90 3.83 7.47 -4.30
N GLY A 91 2.94 6.81 -3.54
CA GLY A 91 1.56 7.23 -3.32
C GLY A 91 0.56 6.73 -4.37
N GLY A 92 0.93 5.80 -5.23
CA GLY A 92 0.01 5.21 -6.20
C GLY A 92 -1.17 4.50 -5.51
N THR A 93 -0.89 3.58 -4.58
CA THR A 93 -1.90 2.92 -3.74
C THR A 93 -2.75 3.92 -2.96
N SER A 94 -2.14 4.98 -2.42
CA SER A 94 -2.87 6.01 -1.68
C SER A 94 -3.87 6.76 -2.57
N LEU A 95 -3.49 7.08 -3.81
CA LEU A 95 -4.39 7.70 -4.79
C LEU A 95 -5.52 6.74 -5.19
N TYR A 96 -5.18 5.46 -5.44
CA TYR A 96 -6.17 4.43 -5.70
C TYR A 96 -7.20 4.30 -4.57
N PHE A 97 -6.74 4.22 -3.33
CA PHE A 97 -7.63 4.14 -2.18
C PHE A 97 -8.46 5.42 -2.01
N ALA A 98 -7.87 6.61 -2.25
CA ALA A 98 -8.60 7.88 -2.16
C ALA A 98 -9.74 7.96 -3.19
N ASP A 99 -9.51 7.47 -4.41
CA ASP A 99 -10.55 7.35 -5.44
C ASP A 99 -11.68 6.41 -4.97
N ARG A 100 -11.33 5.25 -4.41
CA ARG A 100 -12.29 4.25 -3.92
C ARG A 100 -13.13 4.75 -2.74
N VAL A 101 -12.50 5.40 -1.76
CA VAL A 101 -13.22 5.84 -0.55
C VAL A 101 -14.00 7.15 -0.76
N GLY A 102 -13.73 7.87 -1.84
CA GLY A 102 -14.46 9.07 -2.23
C GLY A 102 -14.36 10.23 -1.23
N ALA A 103 -15.19 11.24 -1.43
CA ALA A 103 -15.11 12.51 -0.72
C ALA A 103 -15.37 12.44 0.79
N THR A 104 -16.00 11.39 1.29
CA THR A 104 -16.30 11.22 2.73
C THR A 104 -15.33 10.28 3.43
N GLY A 105 -14.50 9.55 2.66
CA GLY A 105 -13.47 8.67 3.18
C GLY A 105 -12.17 9.38 3.53
N LYS A 106 -11.21 8.60 4.02
CA LYS A 106 -9.85 9.09 4.35
C LYS A 106 -8.83 8.01 4.09
N VAL A 107 -7.63 8.42 3.67
CA VAL A 107 -6.46 7.56 3.56
C VAL A 107 -5.36 8.12 4.45
N ILE A 108 -4.81 7.31 5.33
CA ILE A 108 -3.65 7.64 6.16
C ILE A 108 -2.48 6.82 5.63
N SER A 109 -1.55 7.49 5.00
CA SER A 109 -0.44 6.89 4.27
C SER A 109 0.83 6.96 5.09
N PHE A 110 1.50 5.83 5.29
CA PHE A 110 2.77 5.76 5.99
C PHE A 110 3.90 5.53 4.99
N GLU A 111 4.82 6.46 4.93
CA GLU A 111 6.03 6.39 4.11
C GLU A 111 7.13 7.21 4.79
N PHE A 112 8.34 6.70 4.88
CA PHE A 112 9.41 7.36 5.63
C PHE A 112 10.65 7.69 4.79
N PHE A 113 10.82 7.07 3.61
CA PHE A 113 11.98 7.30 2.78
C PHE A 113 11.89 8.67 2.06
N PRO A 114 12.90 9.55 2.18
CA PRO A 114 12.79 10.93 1.70
C PRO A 114 12.50 11.07 0.21
N ASP A 115 13.13 10.23 -0.63
CA ASP A 115 12.90 10.29 -2.07
C ASP A 115 11.50 9.81 -2.43
N ASN A 116 11.01 8.74 -1.80
CA ASN A 116 9.63 8.28 -1.96
C ASN A 116 8.65 9.39 -1.55
N ILE A 117 8.88 10.04 -0.40
CA ILE A 117 8.06 11.17 0.07
C ILE A 117 8.09 12.34 -0.92
N THR A 118 9.22 12.58 -1.57
CA THR A 118 9.34 13.64 -2.59
C THR A 118 8.43 13.34 -3.78
N VAL A 119 8.48 12.12 -4.31
CA VAL A 119 7.61 11.68 -5.40
C VAL A 119 6.15 11.62 -4.95
N PHE A 120 5.88 11.08 -3.75
CA PHE A 120 4.55 11.06 -3.15
C PHE A 120 3.92 12.45 -3.13
N LYS A 121 4.62 13.46 -2.62
CA LYS A 121 4.12 14.83 -2.55
C LYS A 121 3.84 15.42 -3.92
N GLU A 122 4.67 15.11 -4.91
CA GLU A 122 4.42 15.54 -6.28
C GLU A 122 3.17 14.85 -6.86
N ASN A 123 2.99 13.56 -6.63
CA ASN A 123 1.79 12.83 -7.03
C ASN A 123 0.53 13.39 -6.35
N MET A 124 0.61 13.78 -5.08
CA MET A 124 -0.49 14.47 -4.39
C MET A 124 -0.79 15.84 -5.02
N ARG A 125 0.25 16.60 -5.41
CA ARG A 125 0.10 17.90 -6.06
C ARG A 125 -0.59 17.80 -7.43
N LEU A 126 -0.33 16.73 -8.16
CA LEU A 126 -0.97 16.46 -9.46
C LEU A 126 -2.46 16.11 -9.32
N ASN A 127 -2.89 15.63 -8.15
CA ASN A 127 -4.26 15.13 -7.89
C ASN A 127 -4.92 15.84 -6.70
N PRO A 128 -5.14 17.17 -6.76
CA PRO A 128 -5.65 17.94 -5.60
C PRO A 128 -7.03 17.49 -5.12
N GLN A 129 -7.86 16.94 -6.02
CA GLN A 129 -9.20 16.42 -5.69
C GLN A 129 -9.13 15.19 -4.77
N LEU A 130 -8.12 14.34 -4.90
CA LEU A 130 -7.91 13.14 -4.08
C LEU A 130 -7.02 13.44 -2.86
N SER A 131 -6.00 14.26 -3.03
CA SER A 131 -5.00 14.54 -1.98
C SER A 131 -5.59 15.20 -0.73
N SER A 132 -6.74 15.89 -0.85
CA SER A 132 -7.46 16.47 0.30
C SER A 132 -7.96 15.42 1.31
N HIS A 133 -8.05 14.15 0.90
CA HIS A 133 -8.48 13.02 1.73
C HIS A 133 -7.31 12.15 2.21
N ILE A 134 -6.07 12.49 1.79
CA ILE A 134 -4.86 11.73 2.09
C ILE A 134 -4.04 12.48 3.15
N THR A 135 -3.64 11.78 4.20
CA THR A 135 -2.75 12.30 5.25
C THR A 135 -1.47 11.48 5.26
N LEU A 136 -0.33 12.10 4.97
CA LEU A 136 0.97 11.44 5.06
C LEU A 136 1.51 11.46 6.48
N VAL A 137 1.91 10.30 6.98
CA VAL A 137 2.65 10.09 8.24
C VAL A 137 4.08 9.67 7.87
N PRO A 138 5.07 10.56 8.00
CA PRO A 138 6.43 10.33 7.51
C PRO A 138 7.29 9.53 8.50
N ASN A 139 6.74 8.42 9.00
CA ASN A 139 7.37 7.57 10.00
C ASN A 139 7.18 6.10 9.63
N PRO A 140 8.19 5.23 9.82
CA PRO A 140 8.01 3.80 9.69
C PRO A 140 7.03 3.28 10.75
N VAL A 141 6.20 2.32 10.35
CA VAL A 141 5.25 1.67 11.26
C VAL A 141 5.95 0.55 12.01
N TRP A 142 5.79 0.53 13.34
CA TRP A 142 6.41 -0.45 14.22
C TRP A 142 5.50 -0.80 15.40
N ASP A 143 5.94 -1.68 16.29
CA ASP A 143 5.16 -2.07 17.47
C ASP A 143 5.22 -1.03 18.60
N ASP A 144 6.36 -0.37 18.78
CA ASP A 144 6.61 0.61 19.83
C ASP A 144 6.91 1.98 19.20
N PRO A 145 6.02 2.98 19.39
CA PRO A 145 6.24 4.32 18.86
C PRO A 145 7.40 5.01 19.58
N GLY A 146 8.14 5.85 18.86
CA GLY A 146 9.30 6.57 19.41
C GLY A 146 10.59 5.76 19.40
N THR A 147 10.59 4.57 18.82
CA THR A 147 11.82 3.78 18.66
C THR A 147 12.71 4.37 17.58
N TRP A 148 13.98 4.61 17.91
CA TRP A 148 14.98 5.04 16.95
C TRP A 148 15.46 3.86 16.10
N MET A 149 15.38 4.02 14.79
CA MET A 149 15.69 3.00 13.81
C MET A 149 16.78 3.49 12.87
N SER A 150 17.69 2.61 12.51
CA SER A 150 18.65 2.85 11.42
C SER A 150 18.08 2.31 10.13
N ILE A 151 18.28 3.04 9.06
CA ILE A 151 17.84 2.69 7.72
C ILE A 151 19.05 2.33 6.91
N GLU A 152 18.98 1.18 6.27
CA GLU A 152 19.95 0.72 5.29
C GLU A 152 19.22 0.41 3.99
N GLY A 153 19.75 0.86 2.87
CA GLY A 153 19.15 0.67 1.55
C GLY A 153 18.68 1.97 0.93
N LYS A 154 18.24 1.86 -0.32
CA LYS A 154 17.80 2.98 -1.15
C LYS A 154 16.58 2.56 -1.94
N GLY A 155 15.64 3.49 -2.13
CA GLY A 155 14.46 3.28 -2.94
C GLY A 155 13.33 2.47 -2.28
N PRO A 156 12.40 1.91 -3.08
CA PRO A 156 11.18 1.28 -2.59
C PRO A 156 11.40 0.08 -1.64
N ALA A 157 12.43 -0.72 -1.87
CA ALA A 157 12.78 -1.90 -1.08
C ALA A 157 13.66 -1.58 0.15
N THR A 158 13.51 -0.38 0.74
CA THR A 158 14.30 0.04 1.91
C THR A 158 13.86 -0.66 3.17
N GLN A 159 14.76 -1.39 3.82
CA GLN A 159 14.51 -2.08 5.09
C GLN A 159 14.88 -1.24 6.29
N VAL A 160 14.16 -1.41 7.38
CA VAL A 160 14.39 -0.75 8.67
C VAL A 160 14.95 -1.75 9.67
N TYR A 161 15.95 -1.28 10.44
CA TYR A 161 16.54 -2.08 11.52
C TYR A 161 16.48 -1.30 12.82
N VAL A 162 16.04 -1.96 13.90
CA VAL A 162 16.13 -1.40 15.24
C VAL A 162 17.61 -1.33 15.65
N LYS A 163 18.11 -0.16 15.96
CA LYS A 163 19.48 0.02 16.42
C LYS A 163 19.66 -0.67 17.76
N ASN A 164 20.41 -1.78 17.78
CA ASN A 164 20.86 -2.37 19.03
C ASN A 164 22.00 -1.51 19.59
N PRO A 165 21.85 -0.84 20.76
CA PRO A 165 22.90 0.01 21.33
C PRO A 165 24.22 -0.71 21.59
N LYS A 166 24.22 -2.04 21.60
CA LYS A 166 25.40 -2.88 21.85
C LYS A 166 26.11 -3.34 20.57
N GLU A 167 25.48 -3.19 19.42
CA GLU A 167 26.09 -3.53 18.12
C GLU A 167 26.78 -2.29 17.55
N LYS A 168 28.12 -2.30 17.57
CA LYS A 168 28.95 -1.39 16.78
C LYS A 168 28.88 -1.84 15.30
N ARG A 169 27.73 -1.73 14.63
CA ARG A 169 27.76 -1.62 13.19
C ARG A 169 28.40 -0.29 12.84
N ALA A 170 29.42 -0.33 11.99
CA ALA A 170 30.03 0.88 11.47
C ALA A 170 28.90 1.73 10.88
N ASP A 171 28.82 2.99 11.28
CA ASP A 171 27.91 3.95 10.64
C ASP A 171 28.30 3.95 9.15
N SER A 172 27.49 3.31 8.32
CA SER A 172 27.62 3.43 6.86
C SER A 172 27.43 4.91 6.53
N PRO A 173 28.21 5.49 5.63
CA PRO A 173 28.03 6.89 5.20
C PRO A 173 26.60 7.18 4.72
N ASP A 174 25.88 6.13 4.29
CA ASP A 174 24.52 6.18 3.75
C ASP A 174 23.45 5.79 4.81
N SER A 175 23.83 5.58 6.10
CA SER A 175 22.86 5.27 7.15
C SER A 175 22.29 6.57 7.74
N TRP A 176 20.98 6.64 7.85
CA TRP A 176 20.27 7.71 8.52
C TRP A 176 19.29 7.17 9.56
N GLN A 177 18.81 8.03 10.43
CA GLN A 177 17.95 7.59 11.53
C GLN A 177 16.55 8.18 11.38
N VAL A 178 15.56 7.37 11.75
CA VAL A 178 14.15 7.76 11.78
C VAL A 178 13.51 7.26 13.06
N VAL A 179 12.45 7.94 13.49
CA VAL A 179 11.67 7.53 14.66
C VAL A 179 10.42 6.82 14.21
N SER A 180 10.13 5.67 14.80
CA SER A 180 8.92 4.89 14.49
C SER A 180 7.65 5.56 15.02
N THR A 181 6.53 5.19 14.40
CA THR A 181 5.19 5.32 14.98
C THR A 181 4.52 3.95 15.05
N SER A 182 3.40 3.85 15.76
CA SER A 182 2.53 2.67 15.67
C SER A 182 1.17 3.05 15.09
N ILE A 183 0.46 2.07 14.55
CA ILE A 183 -0.91 2.28 14.07
C ILE A 183 -1.80 2.74 15.21
N ASP A 184 -1.72 2.11 16.37
CA ASP A 184 -2.52 2.48 17.55
C ASP A 184 -2.25 3.93 17.98
N GLN A 185 -0.98 4.37 17.99
CA GLN A 185 -0.62 5.76 18.30
C GLN A 185 -1.17 6.73 17.25
N THR A 186 -0.99 6.44 15.96
CA THR A 186 -1.48 7.29 14.87
C THR A 186 -3.00 7.43 14.91
N VAL A 187 -3.72 6.33 15.16
CA VAL A 187 -5.19 6.35 15.31
C VAL A 187 -5.61 7.24 16.47
N ALA A 188 -4.87 7.21 17.59
CA ALA A 188 -5.14 8.06 18.74
C ALA A 188 -4.84 9.54 18.45
N ASP A 189 -3.69 9.86 17.87
CA ASP A 189 -3.24 11.22 17.56
C ASP A 189 -4.16 11.92 16.56
N LEU A 190 -4.57 11.21 15.51
CA LEU A 190 -5.51 11.69 14.49
C LEU A 190 -6.96 11.61 14.96
N LYS A 191 -7.24 11.07 16.15
CA LYS A 191 -8.58 10.90 16.75
C LYS A 191 -9.55 10.19 15.82
N LEU A 192 -9.06 9.16 15.10
CA LEU A 192 -9.88 8.41 14.16
C LEU A 192 -11.02 7.70 14.89
N LYS A 193 -12.24 7.81 14.35
CA LYS A 193 -13.44 7.21 14.95
C LYS A 193 -13.73 5.82 14.43
N LYS A 194 -13.11 5.45 13.31
CA LYS A 194 -13.16 4.14 12.68
C LYS A 194 -11.86 3.89 11.91
N VAL A 195 -11.56 2.64 11.64
CA VAL A 195 -10.59 2.15 10.67
C VAL A 195 -11.26 0.96 10.00
N ASP A 196 -11.46 1.04 8.70
CA ASP A 196 -12.23 0.04 7.96
C ASP A 196 -11.31 -0.90 7.17
N TYR A 197 -10.14 -0.40 6.78
CA TYR A 197 -9.19 -1.15 5.96
C TYR A 197 -7.74 -0.82 6.35
N ILE A 198 -6.86 -1.83 6.38
CA ILE A 198 -5.41 -1.67 6.58
C ILE A 198 -4.68 -2.49 5.52
N LYS A 199 -3.87 -1.84 4.69
CA LYS A 199 -2.89 -2.49 3.81
C LYS A 199 -1.53 -2.43 4.46
N MET A 200 -0.78 -3.54 4.42
CA MET A 200 0.62 -3.62 4.87
C MET A 200 1.48 -4.25 3.80
N ASP A 201 2.38 -3.44 3.27
CA ASP A 201 3.44 -3.81 2.34
C ASP A 201 4.66 -2.98 2.72
N ILE A 202 5.45 -3.49 3.67
CA ILE A 202 6.45 -2.73 4.43
C ILE A 202 7.77 -3.49 4.62
N GLU A 203 8.11 -4.27 3.59
CA GLU A 203 9.44 -4.88 3.41
C GLU A 203 9.87 -5.76 4.59
N GLY A 204 8.92 -6.56 5.14
CA GLY A 204 9.17 -7.53 6.20
C GLY A 204 9.01 -6.98 7.62
N ALA A 205 8.44 -5.78 7.78
CA ALA A 205 8.09 -5.22 9.09
C ALA A 205 6.63 -5.51 9.51
N GLU A 206 5.88 -6.30 8.73
CA GLU A 206 4.44 -6.55 8.88
C GLU A 206 4.07 -7.07 10.28
N MET A 207 4.83 -8.02 10.82
CA MET A 207 4.58 -8.55 12.17
C MET A 207 4.72 -7.47 13.23
N MET A 208 5.70 -6.59 13.11
CA MET A 208 5.91 -5.51 14.08
C MET A 208 4.81 -4.46 13.95
N ALA A 209 4.42 -4.10 12.73
CA ALA A 209 3.30 -3.20 12.47
C ALA A 209 1.97 -3.76 13.01
N LEU A 210 1.69 -5.07 12.82
CA LEU A 210 0.52 -5.73 13.40
C LEU A 210 0.51 -5.69 14.93
N ARG A 211 1.66 -5.86 15.57
CA ARG A 211 1.78 -5.73 17.03
C ARG A 211 1.46 -4.31 17.47
N GLY A 212 1.86 -3.28 16.72
CA GLY A 212 1.53 -1.89 16.95
C GLY A 212 0.11 -1.49 16.55
N ALA A 213 -0.68 -2.41 15.99
CA ALA A 213 -2.08 -2.23 15.58
C ALA A 213 -3.09 -3.00 16.45
N ARG A 214 -2.65 -3.66 17.50
CA ARG A 214 -3.50 -4.60 18.29
C ARG A 214 -4.80 -4.00 18.76
N ASN A 215 -4.76 -2.79 19.30
CA ASN A 215 -5.93 -2.11 19.85
C ASN A 215 -6.87 -1.67 18.72
N THR A 216 -6.30 -1.18 17.62
CA THR A 216 -7.04 -0.79 16.41
C THR A 216 -7.77 -1.99 15.80
N ILE A 217 -7.07 -3.13 15.64
CA ILE A 217 -7.64 -4.37 15.10
C ILE A 217 -8.77 -4.87 15.99
N LYS A 218 -8.55 -4.98 17.29
CA LYS A 218 -9.59 -5.44 18.24
C LYS A 218 -10.81 -4.52 18.30
N LYS A 219 -10.58 -3.20 18.21
CA LYS A 219 -11.64 -2.21 18.36
C LYS A 219 -12.49 -2.04 17.11
N PHE A 220 -11.85 -1.94 15.97
CA PHE A 220 -12.53 -1.57 14.72
C PHE A 220 -12.72 -2.75 13.77
N ARG A 221 -11.99 -3.84 13.94
CA ARG A 221 -12.09 -5.06 13.15
C ARG A 221 -11.98 -4.81 11.64
N PRO A 222 -10.95 -4.03 11.19
CA PRO A 222 -10.80 -3.66 9.81
C PRO A 222 -10.56 -4.89 8.93
N THR A 223 -10.85 -4.80 7.64
CA THR A 223 -10.26 -5.70 6.66
C THR A 223 -8.76 -5.46 6.61
N LEU A 224 -7.95 -6.52 6.62
CA LEU A 224 -6.50 -6.44 6.51
C LEU A 224 -6.06 -7.04 5.17
N ALA A 225 -5.21 -6.33 4.43
CA ALA A 225 -4.47 -6.82 3.27
C ALA A 225 -2.99 -6.83 3.62
N LEU A 226 -2.46 -8.03 3.85
CA LEU A 226 -1.11 -8.25 4.39
C LEU A 226 -0.24 -8.90 3.32
N CYS A 227 0.83 -8.21 2.90
CA CYS A 227 1.86 -8.82 2.07
C CYS A 227 2.61 -9.88 2.88
N VAL A 228 2.74 -11.07 2.31
CA VAL A 228 3.33 -12.25 2.99
C VAL A 228 4.54 -12.81 2.26
N TYR A 229 5.03 -12.11 1.24
CA TYR A 229 6.13 -12.58 0.39
C TYR A 229 7.52 -12.13 0.86
N HIS A 230 7.62 -11.16 1.78
CA HIS A 230 8.92 -10.67 2.26
C HIS A 230 9.66 -11.68 3.13
N LYS A 231 8.93 -12.50 3.90
CA LYS A 231 9.49 -13.60 4.69
C LYS A 231 8.61 -14.83 4.56
N LEU A 232 9.20 -15.98 4.33
CA LEU A 232 8.43 -17.22 4.17
C LEU A 232 7.55 -17.54 5.40
N VAL A 233 7.97 -17.16 6.58
CA VAL A 233 7.22 -17.37 7.82
C VAL A 233 5.95 -16.51 7.89
N ASP A 234 5.87 -15.40 7.18
CA ASP A 234 4.74 -14.48 7.19
C ASP A 234 3.45 -15.14 6.66
N PHE A 235 3.58 -16.14 5.79
CA PHE A 235 2.44 -16.91 5.27
C PHE A 235 1.59 -17.57 6.38
N TYR A 236 2.17 -17.89 7.52
CA TYR A 236 1.44 -18.50 8.63
C TYR A 236 1.48 -17.66 9.92
N GLU A 237 2.57 -16.95 10.22
CA GLU A 237 2.69 -16.17 11.45
C GLU A 237 1.75 -14.96 11.47
N LEU A 238 1.59 -14.24 10.35
CA LEU A 238 0.69 -13.09 10.30
C LEU A 238 -0.78 -13.50 10.47
N PRO A 239 -1.32 -14.50 9.73
CA PRO A 239 -2.67 -15.00 9.97
C PRO A 239 -2.87 -15.55 11.39
N GLU A 240 -1.90 -16.29 11.94
CA GLU A 240 -1.99 -16.82 13.30
C GLU A 240 -2.07 -15.68 14.33
N PHE A 241 -1.24 -14.65 14.18
CA PHE A 241 -1.27 -13.49 15.05
C PHE A 241 -2.62 -12.77 15.00
N VAL A 242 -3.16 -12.50 13.81
CA VAL A 242 -4.48 -11.85 13.65
C VAL A 242 -5.58 -12.72 14.27
N ASN A 243 -5.57 -14.04 14.03
CA ASN A 243 -6.51 -14.98 14.62
C ASN A 243 -6.42 -15.02 16.15
N SER A 244 -5.23 -14.83 16.72
CA SER A 244 -5.04 -14.75 18.17
C SER A 244 -5.64 -13.48 18.78
N LEU A 245 -5.75 -12.40 18.00
CA LEU A 245 -6.39 -11.14 18.43
C LEU A 245 -7.93 -11.25 18.39
N ASP A 246 -8.46 -11.86 17.33
CA ASP A 246 -9.89 -12.07 17.13
C ASP A 246 -10.12 -13.28 16.19
N SER A 247 -10.61 -14.37 16.74
CA SER A 247 -10.88 -15.62 16.02
C SER A 247 -12.07 -15.54 15.04
N SER A 248 -12.74 -14.41 14.95
CA SER A 248 -13.83 -14.21 13.98
C SER A 248 -13.30 -13.89 12.57
N TYR A 249 -12.04 -13.54 12.41
CA TYR A 249 -11.44 -13.30 11.09
C TYR A 249 -11.45 -14.57 10.23
N ARG A 250 -11.74 -14.38 8.94
CA ARG A 250 -11.56 -15.36 7.86
C ARG A 250 -10.41 -14.94 6.99
N PHE A 251 -9.60 -15.90 6.58
CA PHE A 251 -8.42 -15.64 5.78
C PHE A 251 -8.63 -16.09 4.33
N TYR A 252 -8.21 -15.25 3.41
CA TYR A 252 -8.23 -15.49 1.99
C TYR A 252 -6.86 -15.15 1.43
N PHE A 253 -6.48 -15.81 0.34
CA PHE A 253 -5.18 -15.64 -0.28
C PHE A 253 -5.36 -15.19 -1.72
N SER A 254 -4.54 -14.23 -2.15
CA SER A 254 -4.41 -13.80 -3.55
C SER A 254 -2.93 -13.73 -3.92
N HIS A 255 -2.64 -14.04 -5.17
CA HIS A 255 -1.30 -13.96 -5.74
C HIS A 255 -1.41 -13.39 -7.15
N SER A 256 -0.67 -12.33 -7.45
CA SER A 256 -0.86 -11.52 -8.65
C SER A 256 0.21 -11.70 -9.73
N THR A 257 1.35 -12.34 -9.40
CA THR A 257 2.46 -12.49 -10.34
C THR A 257 2.80 -13.96 -10.60
N VAL A 258 3.66 -14.22 -11.59
CA VAL A 258 4.24 -15.55 -11.84
C VAL A 258 5.51 -15.81 -11.01
N HIS A 259 5.94 -14.82 -10.23
CA HIS A 259 7.10 -14.87 -9.33
C HIS A 259 6.64 -15.07 -7.89
N GLY A 260 7.59 -15.11 -6.94
CA GLY A 260 7.28 -15.25 -5.51
C GLY A 260 6.70 -14.00 -4.84
N ASP A 261 6.79 -12.86 -5.50
CA ASP A 261 6.36 -11.57 -4.99
C ASP A 261 4.84 -11.36 -5.15
N GLU A 262 4.28 -10.31 -4.57
CA GLU A 262 2.88 -9.90 -4.72
C GLU A 262 1.86 -10.95 -4.22
N SER A 263 2.19 -11.62 -3.13
CA SER A 263 1.30 -12.52 -2.40
C SER A 263 0.65 -11.78 -1.23
N VAL A 264 -0.69 -11.75 -1.20
CA VAL A 264 -1.46 -11.02 -0.19
C VAL A 264 -2.41 -11.97 0.54
N VAL A 265 -2.36 -11.95 1.87
CA VAL A 265 -3.37 -12.56 2.74
C VAL A 265 -4.37 -11.48 3.14
N PHE A 266 -5.65 -11.75 2.87
CA PHE A 266 -6.75 -10.90 3.31
C PHE A 266 -7.36 -11.52 4.56
N ALA A 267 -7.36 -10.76 5.66
CA ALA A 267 -8.08 -11.12 6.88
C ALA A 267 -9.36 -10.28 6.99
N ILE A 268 -10.51 -10.93 7.03
CA ILE A 268 -11.82 -10.29 6.95
C ILE A 268 -12.65 -10.73 8.14
N ALA A 269 -13.12 -9.78 8.95
CA ALA A 269 -13.99 -10.06 10.07
C ALA A 269 -15.36 -10.56 9.58
N ARG A 270 -15.90 -11.58 10.23
CA ARG A 270 -17.15 -12.27 9.80
C ARG A 270 -18.38 -11.37 9.73
N ASP A 271 -18.36 -10.27 10.44
CA ASP A 271 -19.48 -9.32 10.53
C ASP A 271 -19.44 -8.22 9.48
N VAL A 272 -18.40 -8.18 8.64
CA VAL A 272 -18.34 -7.24 7.53
C VAL A 272 -19.44 -7.61 6.54
N ALA A 273 -20.31 -6.65 6.24
CA ALA A 273 -21.43 -6.86 5.34
C ALA A 273 -20.97 -7.44 3.99
N MET A 274 -21.76 -8.39 3.47
CA MET A 274 -21.49 -9.04 2.19
C MET A 274 -21.41 -7.98 1.07
N PRO A 275 -20.47 -8.12 0.17
CA PRO A 275 -20.14 -7.10 -0.81
C PRO A 275 -21.13 -6.98 -1.96
N VAL A 276 -21.03 -5.85 -2.63
CA VAL A 276 -21.74 -5.49 -3.86
C VAL A 276 -21.39 -6.44 -5.01
N GLU A 277 -22.36 -6.74 -5.85
CA GLU A 277 -22.16 -7.45 -7.11
C GLU A 277 -21.11 -6.72 -7.98
N ILE A 278 -20.21 -7.50 -8.54
CA ILE A 278 -19.12 -6.98 -9.37
C ILE A 278 -19.68 -6.64 -10.74
N GLU A 279 -19.65 -5.38 -11.12
CA GLU A 279 -19.58 -5.05 -12.54
C GLU A 279 -18.24 -5.57 -13.08
N SER A 280 -18.31 -6.23 -14.24
CA SER A 280 -17.15 -6.86 -14.89
C SER A 280 -15.98 -5.86 -15.02
N PRO A 281 -14.72 -6.32 -14.95
CA PRO A 281 -13.57 -5.43 -15.16
C PRO A 281 -13.71 -4.71 -16.50
N ILE A 282 -13.18 -3.49 -16.52
CA ILE A 282 -13.16 -2.61 -17.71
C ILE A 282 -12.68 -3.43 -18.90
N VAL A 283 -13.59 -3.72 -19.84
CA VAL A 283 -13.21 -4.20 -21.16
C VAL A 283 -12.77 -2.95 -21.92
N ILE A 284 -11.49 -2.83 -22.17
CA ILE A 284 -10.96 -1.77 -23.05
C ILE A 284 -11.33 -2.21 -24.47
N GLU A 285 -12.43 -1.66 -25.01
CA GLU A 285 -12.70 -1.79 -26.43
C GLU A 285 -11.65 -0.95 -27.17
N ALA A 286 -10.80 -1.64 -27.93
CA ALA A 286 -9.86 -0.99 -28.84
C ALA A 286 -10.68 -0.42 -30.02
N GLU A 287 -10.72 0.91 -30.14
CA GLU A 287 -11.12 1.59 -31.39
C GLU A 287 -10.03 1.56 -32.46
#